data_1060e40569eda9f682e902e4b2a094e6
#
_entry.id   1060e40569eda9f682e902e4b2a094e6
#
_cell.length_a   1.000
_cell.length_b   1.000
_cell.length_c   1.000
_cell.angle_alpha   90.00
_cell.angle_beta   90.00
_cell.angle_gamma   90.00
#
_symmetry.space_group_name_H-M   'P 1'
#
loop_
_entity.id
_entity.type
_entity.pdbx_description
1 polymer ?
#
loop_
_entity_poly.entity_id
_entity_poly.type
_entity_poly.pdbx_seq_one_letter_code
_entity_poly.pdbx_strand_id
1 'polypeptide(L)'
;NSKNIINIGTAGGWSKASTGFTFKNTTRKTAKLITHIKQDKPLTEFHKIDKFWFYDLLLLDILSKKNHLGASIFAKMFQKNHPKKILKFLDEETSLLEDLQIELKMPPINFIKALFQRVF
;
A
#
# COMPACT_ATOMS: atom_id res chain seq x y z
N ASN A 1 15.43 -12.06 -3.95
CA ASN A 1 14.72 -13.23 -4.48
C ASN A 1 15.50 -13.88 -5.62
N SER A 2 15.35 -15.16 -5.74
CA SER A 2 15.87 -15.95 -6.85
C SER A 2 14.81 -16.96 -7.30
N LYS A 3 15.15 -17.80 -8.29
CA LYS A 3 14.22 -18.83 -8.80
C LYS A 3 13.69 -19.75 -7.68
N ASN A 4 14.54 -20.06 -6.69
CA ASN A 4 14.25 -21.02 -5.61
C ASN A 4 14.17 -20.38 -4.23
N ILE A 5 14.36 -19.07 -4.10
CA ILE A 5 14.36 -18.34 -2.83
C ILE A 5 13.47 -17.11 -2.97
N ILE A 6 12.58 -16.93 -2.01
CA ILE A 6 11.70 -15.76 -1.94
C ILE A 6 11.71 -15.18 -0.53
N ASN A 7 11.78 -13.87 -0.44
CA ASN A 7 11.57 -13.15 0.81
C ASN A 7 10.08 -12.98 1.08
N ILE A 8 9.66 -13.30 2.29
CA ILE A 8 8.27 -13.15 2.74
C ILE A 8 8.19 -12.18 3.93
N GLY A 9 6.98 -11.84 4.33
CA GLY A 9 6.76 -10.92 5.45
C GLY A 9 7.34 -9.54 5.18
N THR A 10 7.88 -8.90 6.19
CA THR A 10 8.46 -7.54 6.09
C THR A 10 9.61 -7.50 5.08
N ALA A 11 10.49 -8.48 5.09
CA ALA A 11 11.60 -8.58 4.12
C ALA A 11 11.12 -8.72 2.68
N GLY A 12 9.95 -9.30 2.47
CA GLY A 12 9.31 -9.43 1.15
C GLY A 12 8.42 -8.27 0.75
N GLY A 13 8.37 -7.20 1.56
CA GLY A 13 7.52 -6.05 1.30
C GLY A 13 6.04 -6.31 1.56
N TRP A 14 5.69 -7.28 2.40
CA TRP A 14 4.29 -7.61 2.72
C TRP A 14 3.69 -6.69 3.77
N SER A 15 4.52 -5.97 4.52
CA SER A 15 4.09 -4.92 5.45
C SER A 15 4.12 -3.57 4.76
N LYS A 16 3.12 -2.73 5.02
CA LYS A 16 3.13 -1.34 4.52
C LYS A 16 4.19 -0.53 5.28
N ALA A 17 5.13 0.03 4.58
CA ALA A 17 6.23 0.81 5.18
C ALA A 17 5.72 2.03 5.94
N SER A 18 4.65 2.68 5.45
CA SER A 18 4.09 3.89 6.06
C SER A 18 3.25 3.63 7.30
N THR A 19 2.49 2.55 7.35
CA THR A 19 1.47 2.29 8.38
C THR A 19 1.71 1.05 9.21
N GLY A 20 2.56 0.14 8.75
CA GLY A 20 2.79 -1.16 9.38
C GLY A 20 1.68 -2.18 9.17
N PHE A 21 0.65 -1.88 8.38
CA PHE A 21 -0.42 -2.83 8.07
C PHE A 21 0.14 -4.08 7.40
N THR A 22 -0.16 -5.26 7.97
CA THR A 22 0.50 -6.51 7.59
C THR A 22 -0.44 -7.70 7.54
N PHE A 23 -1.36 -7.82 8.50
CA PHE A 23 -2.07 -9.08 8.81
C PHE A 23 -2.85 -9.65 7.61
N LYS A 24 -3.83 -8.92 7.10
CA LYS A 24 -4.63 -9.37 5.95
C LYS A 24 -3.81 -9.54 4.68
N ASN A 25 -2.87 -8.64 4.48
CA ASN A 25 -1.96 -8.70 3.34
C ASN A 25 -1.10 -9.98 3.37
N THR A 26 -0.58 -10.33 4.52
CA THR A 26 0.18 -11.57 4.72
C THR A 26 -0.68 -12.80 4.44
N THR A 27 -1.90 -12.84 4.98
CA THR A 27 -2.84 -13.95 4.75
C THR A 27 -3.13 -14.13 3.26
N ARG A 28 -3.45 -13.04 2.57
CA ARG A 28 -3.74 -13.06 1.13
C ARG A 28 -2.53 -13.47 0.30
N LYS A 29 -1.37 -12.91 0.58
CA LYS A 29 -0.13 -13.22 -0.15
C LYS A 29 0.35 -14.64 0.10
N THR A 30 0.16 -15.15 1.30
CA THR A 30 0.47 -16.57 1.61
C THR A 30 -0.38 -17.51 0.75
N ALA A 31 -1.68 -17.27 0.66
CA ALA A 31 -2.56 -18.06 -0.20
C ALA A 31 -2.15 -18.00 -1.68
N LYS A 32 -1.81 -16.83 -2.17
CA LYS A 32 -1.30 -16.63 -3.55
C LYS A 32 0.03 -17.33 -3.78
N LEU A 33 0.93 -17.30 -2.79
CA LEU A 33 2.24 -17.96 -2.88
C LEU A 33 2.08 -19.48 -2.98
N ILE A 34 1.20 -20.05 -2.16
CA ILE A 34 0.91 -21.50 -2.21
C ILE A 34 0.40 -21.89 -3.61
N THR A 35 -0.52 -21.12 -4.16
CA THR A 35 -1.05 -21.36 -5.52
C THR A 35 0.06 -21.25 -6.57
N HIS A 36 0.93 -20.24 -6.44
CA HIS A 36 2.06 -20.00 -7.34
C HIS A 36 3.04 -21.17 -7.34
N ILE A 37 3.36 -21.70 -6.16
CA ILE A 37 4.22 -22.87 -6.00
C ILE A 37 3.57 -24.12 -6.61
N LYS A 38 2.28 -24.33 -6.39
CA LYS A 38 1.53 -25.45 -6.97
C LYS A 38 1.49 -25.42 -8.51
N GLN A 39 1.58 -24.24 -9.09
CA GLN A 39 1.65 -24.06 -10.56
C GLN A 39 3.06 -24.22 -11.11
N ASP A 40 4.03 -24.54 -10.26
CA ASP A 40 5.46 -24.74 -10.62
C ASP A 40 6.07 -23.52 -11.35
N LYS A 41 5.64 -22.32 -10.98
CA LYS A 41 6.17 -21.08 -11.53
C LYS A 41 7.43 -20.63 -10.77
N PRO A 42 8.41 -19.98 -11.46
CA PRO A 42 9.57 -19.41 -10.78
C PRO A 42 9.17 -18.42 -9.68
N LEU A 43 9.82 -18.48 -8.52
CA LEU A 43 9.53 -17.59 -7.40
C LEU A 43 9.84 -16.11 -7.73
N THR A 44 10.73 -15.85 -8.68
CA THR A 44 11.03 -14.51 -9.17
C THR A 44 9.83 -13.80 -9.79
N GLU A 45 8.84 -14.55 -10.27
CA GLU A 45 7.63 -14.00 -10.89
C GLU A 45 6.52 -13.70 -9.89
N PHE A 46 6.70 -14.02 -8.61
CA PHE A 46 5.65 -13.86 -7.60
C PHE A 46 5.40 -12.40 -7.22
N HIS A 47 6.46 -11.62 -7.03
CA HIS A 47 6.33 -10.23 -6.63
C HIS A 47 6.05 -9.33 -7.82
N LYS A 48 4.94 -8.58 -7.74
CA LYS A 48 4.58 -7.52 -8.69
C LYS A 48 4.39 -6.22 -7.94
N ILE A 49 4.96 -5.16 -8.48
CA ILE A 49 4.72 -3.79 -8.00
C ILE A 49 3.31 -3.39 -8.44
N ASP A 50 2.51 -2.92 -7.49
CA ASP A 50 1.13 -2.47 -7.74
C ASP A 50 0.93 -1.00 -7.34
N LYS A 51 -0.31 -0.51 -7.56
CA LYS A 51 -0.69 0.86 -7.19
C LYS A 51 -0.53 1.14 -5.69
N PHE A 52 -0.77 0.16 -4.83
CA PHE A 52 -0.67 0.32 -3.38
C PHE A 52 0.76 0.53 -2.91
N TRP A 53 1.73 -0.09 -3.55
CA TRP A 53 3.14 0.17 -3.32
C TRP A 53 3.49 1.63 -3.61
N PHE A 54 3.00 2.16 -4.71
CA PHE A 54 3.21 3.56 -5.09
C PHE A 54 2.53 4.52 -4.11
N TYR A 55 1.29 4.25 -3.70
CA TYR A 55 0.58 5.06 -2.70
C TYR A 55 1.31 5.06 -1.36
N ASP A 56 1.83 3.91 -0.96
CA ASP A 56 2.60 3.80 0.29
C ASP A 56 3.88 4.64 0.25
N LEU A 57 4.57 4.68 -0.88
CA LEU A 57 5.72 5.56 -1.09
C LEU A 57 5.35 7.04 -1.00
N LEU A 58 4.24 7.46 -1.61
CA LEU A 58 3.77 8.85 -1.53
C LEU A 58 3.46 9.24 -0.08
N LEU A 59 2.77 8.37 0.64
CA LEU A 59 2.47 8.62 2.05
C LEU A 59 3.74 8.68 2.89
N LEU A 60 4.69 7.79 2.64
CA LEU A 60 5.96 7.76 3.32
C LEU A 60 6.77 9.05 3.07
N ASP A 61 6.75 9.57 1.84
CA ASP A 61 7.38 10.86 1.50
C ASP A 61 6.77 12.01 2.30
N ILE A 62 5.44 12.05 2.41
CA ILE A 62 4.75 13.08 3.20
C ILE A 62 5.14 12.97 4.67
N LEU A 63 5.10 11.77 5.24
CA LEU A 63 5.43 11.53 6.63
C LEU A 63 6.90 11.82 6.94
N SER A 64 7.82 11.54 6.03
CA SER A 64 9.24 11.83 6.24
C SER A 64 9.55 13.32 6.25
N LYS A 65 8.85 14.11 5.44
CA LYS A 65 9.06 15.55 5.31
C LYS A 65 8.19 16.38 6.26
N LYS A 66 6.99 15.88 6.56
CA LYS A 66 5.97 16.60 7.35
C LYS A 66 5.27 15.65 8.31
N ASN A 67 6.04 14.96 9.14
CA ASN A 67 5.52 13.98 10.10
C ASN A 67 4.43 14.55 11.01
N HIS A 68 4.52 15.84 11.37
CA HIS A 68 3.51 16.52 12.17
C HIS A 68 2.12 16.57 11.53
N LEU A 69 2.01 16.35 10.21
CA LEU A 69 0.74 16.29 9.50
C LEU A 69 0.11 14.88 9.47
N GLY A 70 0.83 13.85 9.91
CA GLY A 70 0.37 12.46 9.84
C GLY A 70 -0.95 12.24 10.55
N ALA A 71 -1.06 12.67 11.81
CA ALA A 71 -2.30 12.55 12.58
C ALA A 71 -3.48 13.28 11.93
N SER A 72 -3.23 14.48 11.40
CA SER A 72 -4.25 15.28 10.70
C SER A 72 -4.72 14.61 9.41
N ILE A 73 -3.80 14.03 8.63
CA ILE A 73 -4.12 13.30 7.40
C ILE A 73 -5.01 12.10 7.70
N PHE A 74 -4.62 11.26 8.65
CA PHE A 74 -5.41 10.10 9.05
C PHE A 74 -6.77 10.48 9.63
N ALA A 75 -6.81 11.51 10.50
CA ALA A 75 -8.06 12.01 11.03
C ALA A 75 -9.03 12.43 9.93
N LYS A 76 -8.57 13.17 8.91
CA LYS A 76 -9.39 13.58 7.78
C LYS A 76 -9.84 12.41 6.92
N MET A 77 -9.00 11.40 6.73
CA MET A 77 -9.40 10.18 6.03
C MET A 77 -10.61 9.53 6.70
N PHE A 78 -10.55 9.32 8.00
CA PHE A 78 -11.64 8.68 8.76
C PHE A 78 -12.86 9.57 8.95
N GLN A 79 -12.71 10.89 8.98
CA GLN A 79 -13.83 11.83 9.06
C GLN A 79 -14.63 11.94 7.77
N LYS A 80 -13.94 11.92 6.64
CA LYS A 80 -14.54 12.17 5.32
C LYS A 80 -14.96 10.91 4.58
N ASN A 81 -14.54 9.76 5.04
CA ASN A 81 -14.83 8.46 4.43
C ASN A 81 -15.39 7.50 5.47
N HIS A 82 -16.21 6.54 5.01
CA HIS A 82 -16.66 5.49 5.91
C HIS A 82 -15.46 4.65 6.38
N PRO A 83 -15.33 4.35 7.70
CA PRO A 83 -14.19 3.60 8.23
C PRO A 83 -13.93 2.28 7.51
N LYS A 84 -14.97 1.57 7.11
CA LYS A 84 -14.85 0.32 6.35
C LYS A 84 -14.11 0.51 5.02
N LYS A 85 -14.36 1.63 4.32
CA LYS A 85 -13.67 1.95 3.06
C LYS A 85 -12.19 2.24 3.30
N ILE A 86 -11.86 2.96 4.36
CA ILE A 86 -10.47 3.28 4.71
C ILE A 86 -9.71 2.00 5.11
N LEU A 87 -10.33 1.13 5.91
CA LEU A 87 -9.73 -0.14 6.27
C LEU A 87 -9.50 -1.03 5.04
N LYS A 88 -10.46 -1.05 4.11
CA LYS A 88 -10.32 -1.75 2.83
C LYS A 88 -9.15 -1.22 2.01
N PHE A 89 -8.96 0.10 1.98
CA PHE A 89 -7.83 0.75 1.32
C PHE A 89 -6.49 0.38 1.97
N LEU A 90 -6.42 0.40 3.31
CA LEU A 90 -5.22 0.03 4.05
C LEU A 90 -4.87 -1.46 3.89
N ASP A 91 -5.86 -2.31 3.70
CA ASP A 91 -5.69 -3.73 3.40
C ASP A 91 -5.38 -4.01 1.91
N GLU A 92 -5.23 -2.98 1.10
CA GLU A 92 -4.91 -3.09 -0.34
C GLU A 92 -5.98 -3.85 -1.14
N GLU A 93 -7.25 -3.61 -0.83
CA GLU A 93 -8.39 -4.29 -1.46
C GLU A 93 -9.31 -3.35 -2.25
N THR A 94 -8.99 -2.04 -2.33
CA THR A 94 -9.83 -1.07 -3.03
C THR A 94 -9.59 -1.05 -4.55
N SER A 95 -10.65 -0.74 -5.29
CA SER A 95 -10.57 -0.47 -6.72
C SER A 95 -10.03 0.94 -7.01
N LEU A 96 -9.64 1.22 -8.27
CA LEU A 96 -9.22 2.55 -8.70
C LEU A 96 -10.29 3.61 -8.45
N LEU A 97 -11.57 3.27 -8.65
CA LEU A 97 -12.68 4.19 -8.40
C LEU A 97 -12.81 4.53 -6.91
N GLU A 98 -12.70 3.54 -6.04
CA GLU A 98 -12.72 3.73 -4.60
C GLU A 98 -11.53 4.57 -4.12
N ASP A 99 -10.33 4.31 -4.67
CA ASP A 99 -9.13 5.10 -4.38
C ASP A 99 -9.34 6.58 -4.75
N LEU A 100 -9.88 6.83 -5.92
CA LEU A 100 -10.16 8.19 -6.39
C LEU A 100 -11.18 8.89 -5.49
N GLN A 101 -12.21 8.19 -5.02
CA GLN A 101 -13.19 8.72 -4.07
C GLN A 101 -12.56 9.11 -2.74
N ILE A 102 -11.60 8.34 -2.25
CA ILE A 102 -10.86 8.64 -1.03
C ILE A 102 -9.96 9.86 -1.24
N GLU A 103 -9.21 9.89 -2.32
CA GLU A 103 -8.26 10.97 -2.63
C GLU A 103 -8.94 12.32 -2.83
N LEU A 104 -10.10 12.36 -3.50
CA LEU A 104 -10.86 13.59 -3.73
C LEU A 104 -11.35 14.24 -2.42
N LYS A 105 -11.49 13.47 -1.35
CA LYS A 105 -11.88 13.95 -0.02
C LYS A 105 -10.70 14.34 0.87
N MET A 106 -9.47 14.15 0.40
CA MET A 106 -8.25 14.49 1.12
C MET A 106 -7.73 15.86 0.67
N PRO A 107 -6.93 16.57 1.52
CA PRO A 107 -6.22 17.76 1.05
C PRO A 107 -5.27 17.39 -0.09
N PRO A 108 -5.53 17.83 -1.35
CA PRO A 108 -4.80 17.31 -2.50
C PRO A 108 -3.36 17.82 -2.61
N ILE A 109 -3.05 18.96 -1.99
CA ILE A 109 -1.77 19.67 -2.16
C ILE A 109 -0.57 18.81 -1.76
N ASN A 110 -0.64 18.12 -0.62
CA ASN A 110 0.47 17.31 -0.13
C ASN A 110 0.73 16.10 -1.03
N PHE A 111 -0.34 15.44 -1.49
CA PHE A 111 -0.24 14.30 -2.40
C PHE A 111 0.25 14.71 -3.77
N ILE A 112 -0.23 15.84 -4.30
CA ILE A 112 0.23 16.38 -5.58
C ILE A 112 1.71 16.73 -5.52
N LYS A 113 2.18 17.39 -4.45
CA LYS A 113 3.60 17.70 -4.26
C LYS A 113 4.46 16.44 -4.19
N ALA A 114 4.02 15.43 -3.43
CA ALA A 114 4.73 14.16 -3.32
C ALA A 114 4.79 13.44 -4.68
N LEU A 115 3.69 13.45 -5.43
CA LEU A 115 3.62 12.88 -6.76
C LEU A 115 4.61 13.57 -7.71
N PHE A 116 4.63 14.90 -7.77
CA PHE A 116 5.56 15.65 -8.61
C PHE A 116 7.02 15.36 -8.24
N GLN A 117 7.35 15.27 -6.96
CA GLN A 117 8.72 14.98 -6.51
C GLN A 117 9.16 13.55 -6.85
N ARG A 118 8.23 12.61 -6.97
CA ARG A 118 8.54 11.22 -7.34
C ARG A 118 8.65 11.03 -8.85
N VAL A 119 7.80 11.69 -9.62
CA VAL A 119 7.70 11.49 -11.07
C VAL A 119 8.59 12.48 -11.82
N PHE A 120 8.77 13.66 -11.29
CA PHE A 120 9.56 14.76 -11.87
C PHE A 120 10.63 15.23 -10.90
#